data_1d32ca5740029b8742bf9472dc28285e
#
_entry.id   1d32ca5740029b8742bf9472dc28285e
#
_cell.length_a   1.000
_cell.length_b   1.000
_cell.length_c   1.000
_cell.angle_alpha   90.00
_cell.angle_beta   90.00
_cell.angle_gamma   90.00
#
_symmetry.space_group_name_H-M   'P 1'
#
loop_
_entity.id
_entity.type
_entity.pdbx_description
1 polymer ?
#
loop_
_entity_poly.entity_id
_entity_poly.type
_entity_poly.pdbx_seq_one_letter_code
_entity_poly.pdbx_strand_id
1 'polypeptide(L)'
;MHKLLFAVLVAVGAAPAVAAAQQVAVYGPDLEGFDYPFTVERFNFPSQGQSLSMAFMDIAPDKPNGRTVVLLHGKNFCAATWEATITALTGAGYRVVALDQVGFCKST
;
A
#
# COMPACT_ATOMS: atom_id res chain seq x y z
N MET A 1 -64.86 -20.39 35.10
CA MET A 1 -64.25 -20.16 33.76
C MET A 1 -62.80 -19.91 33.89
N HIS A 2 -61.95 -20.94 33.66
CA HIS A 2 -60.50 -20.82 33.75
C HIS A 2 -59.96 -20.55 32.31
N LYS A 3 -59.37 -19.39 32.14
CA LYS A 3 -58.67 -19.07 30.88
C LYS A 3 -57.21 -19.56 30.96
N LEU A 4 -56.88 -20.60 30.20
CA LEU A 4 -55.49 -21.02 30.02
C LEU A 4 -54.81 -20.03 29.06
N LEU A 5 -53.77 -19.35 29.55
CA LEU A 5 -52.83 -18.62 28.71
C LEU A 5 -51.76 -19.60 28.22
N PHE A 6 -51.72 -19.83 26.92
CA PHE A 6 -50.57 -20.50 26.27
C PHE A 6 -49.50 -19.46 26.00
N ALA A 7 -48.36 -19.58 26.68
CA ALA A 7 -47.16 -18.82 26.37
C ALA A 7 -46.39 -19.57 25.27
N VAL A 8 -46.30 -18.95 24.10
CA VAL A 8 -45.43 -19.44 22.98
C VAL A 8 -44.02 -18.95 23.21
N LEU A 9 -43.13 -19.87 23.56
CA LEU A 9 -41.69 -19.58 23.67
C LEU A 9 -41.09 -19.64 22.28
N VAL A 10 -40.74 -18.47 21.71
CA VAL A 10 -39.98 -18.39 20.45
C VAL A 10 -38.50 -18.50 20.79
N ALA A 11 -37.90 -19.64 20.50
CA ALA A 11 -36.46 -19.83 20.59
C ALA A 11 -35.79 -19.19 19.37
N VAL A 12 -35.15 -18.04 19.57
CA VAL A 12 -34.29 -17.42 18.56
C VAL A 12 -32.96 -18.17 18.57
N GLY A 13 -32.79 -19.06 17.60
CA GLY A 13 -31.51 -19.75 17.37
C GLY A 13 -30.49 -18.78 16.82
N ALA A 14 -29.45 -18.45 17.60
CA ALA A 14 -28.28 -17.75 17.10
C ALA A 14 -27.48 -18.70 16.21
N ALA A 15 -27.45 -18.43 14.89
CA ALA A 15 -26.57 -19.14 13.99
C ALA A 15 -25.10 -18.76 14.30
N PRO A 16 -24.14 -19.71 14.33
CA PRO A 16 -22.76 -19.37 14.51
C PRO A 16 -22.27 -18.55 13.32
N ALA A 17 -21.76 -17.34 13.56
CA ALA A 17 -21.06 -16.55 12.56
C ALA A 17 -19.77 -17.29 12.19
N VAL A 18 -19.73 -17.88 10.99
CA VAL A 18 -18.49 -18.43 10.43
C VAL A 18 -17.60 -17.23 10.13
N ALA A 19 -16.52 -17.07 10.92
CA ALA A 19 -15.50 -16.09 10.62
C ALA A 19 -14.87 -16.44 9.26
N ALA A 20 -15.06 -15.56 8.26
CA ALA A 20 -14.40 -15.71 6.97
C ALA A 20 -12.90 -15.66 7.21
N ALA A 21 -12.18 -16.72 6.86
CA ALA A 21 -10.73 -16.74 6.90
C ALA A 21 -10.21 -15.62 5.99
N GLN A 22 -9.46 -14.65 6.53
CA GLN A 22 -8.80 -13.63 5.74
C GLN A 22 -7.79 -14.32 4.82
N GLN A 23 -8.03 -14.24 3.52
CA GLN A 23 -7.04 -14.68 2.53
C GLN A 23 -5.82 -13.76 2.64
N VAL A 24 -4.69 -14.35 2.99
CA VAL A 24 -3.40 -13.64 2.94
C VAL A 24 -3.07 -13.41 1.48
N ALA A 25 -2.92 -12.14 1.09
CA ALA A 25 -2.50 -11.80 -0.27
C ALA A 25 -1.06 -12.30 -0.49
N VAL A 26 -0.85 -13.04 -1.57
CA VAL A 26 0.47 -13.50 -2.00
C VAL A 26 0.88 -12.65 -3.19
N TYR A 27 2.01 -11.96 -3.07
CA TYR A 27 2.58 -11.12 -4.13
C TYR A 27 3.75 -11.83 -4.81
N GLY A 28 4.02 -11.50 -6.07
CA GLY A 28 5.19 -11.98 -6.78
C GLY A 28 6.51 -11.41 -6.24
N PRO A 29 7.67 -11.88 -6.75
CA PRO A 29 8.99 -11.47 -6.27
C PRO A 29 9.27 -9.97 -6.41
N ASP A 30 8.68 -9.32 -7.40
CA ASP A 30 8.78 -7.86 -7.63
C ASP A 30 7.53 -7.12 -7.11
N LEU A 31 6.85 -7.68 -6.11
CA LEU A 31 5.61 -7.17 -5.54
C LEU A 31 4.50 -6.92 -6.58
N GLU A 32 4.37 -7.79 -7.57
CA GLU A 32 3.28 -7.72 -8.54
C GLU A 32 1.93 -7.87 -7.81
N GLY A 33 1.01 -6.98 -8.12
CA GLY A 33 -0.30 -6.93 -7.48
C GLY A 33 -0.35 -6.17 -6.14
N PHE A 34 0.79 -5.72 -5.61
CA PHE A 34 0.80 -4.80 -4.46
C PHE A 34 0.64 -3.36 -4.94
N ASP A 35 -0.40 -2.69 -4.44
CA ASP A 35 -0.72 -1.32 -4.83
C ASP A 35 0.17 -0.31 -4.08
N TYR A 36 0.76 0.61 -4.84
CA TYR A 36 1.48 1.77 -4.30
C TYR A 36 0.52 2.97 -4.22
N PRO A 37 0.76 3.90 -3.28
CA PRO A 37 -0.14 5.05 -3.09
C PRO A 37 -0.12 6.04 -4.25
N PHE A 38 0.92 6.00 -5.09
CA PHE A 38 1.08 6.85 -6.28
C PHE A 38 1.58 6.01 -7.45
N THR A 39 1.50 6.57 -8.66
CA THR A 39 1.96 5.92 -9.88
C THR A 39 3.43 5.53 -9.78
N VAL A 40 3.73 4.27 -10.10
CA VAL A 40 5.09 3.74 -10.14
C VAL A 40 5.64 3.83 -11.55
N GLU A 41 6.79 4.47 -11.68
CA GLU A 41 7.58 4.56 -12.90
C GLU A 41 8.83 3.68 -12.79
N ARG A 42 9.55 3.49 -13.90
CA ARG A 42 10.76 2.68 -13.93
C ARG A 42 11.90 3.40 -14.62
N PHE A 43 13.06 3.35 -13.97
CA PHE A 43 14.34 3.78 -14.53
C PHE A 43 15.20 2.56 -14.80
N ASN A 44 15.46 2.28 -16.08
CA ASN A 44 16.25 1.13 -16.51
C ASN A 44 17.68 1.58 -16.82
N PHE A 45 18.67 0.86 -16.30
CA PHE A 45 20.07 1.19 -16.46
C PHE A 45 20.96 -0.06 -16.40
N PRO A 46 22.09 -0.09 -17.12
CA PRO A 46 23.07 -1.15 -16.97
C PRO A 46 23.97 -0.90 -15.76
N SER A 47 24.25 -1.95 -15.01
CA SER A 47 25.25 -1.91 -13.93
C SER A 47 25.94 -3.26 -13.83
N GLN A 48 27.27 -3.26 -13.79
CA GLN A 48 28.10 -4.47 -13.66
C GLN A 48 27.73 -5.60 -14.65
N GLY A 49 27.40 -5.22 -15.89
CA GLY A 49 27.02 -6.17 -16.94
C GLY A 49 25.60 -6.71 -16.83
N GLN A 50 24.79 -6.20 -15.92
CA GLN A 50 23.39 -6.55 -15.73
C GLN A 50 22.46 -5.40 -16.11
N SER A 51 21.28 -5.73 -16.62
CA SER A 51 20.20 -4.77 -16.83
C SER A 51 19.38 -4.68 -15.56
N LEU A 52 19.37 -3.51 -14.93
CA LEU A 52 18.63 -3.24 -13.70
C LEU A 52 17.44 -2.32 -13.99
N SER A 53 16.39 -2.45 -13.18
CA SER A 53 15.20 -1.63 -13.25
C SER A 53 14.84 -1.11 -11.84
N MET A 54 14.95 0.20 -11.65
CA MET A 54 14.58 0.84 -10.40
C MET A 54 13.16 1.39 -10.50
N ALA A 55 12.30 0.97 -9.58
CA ALA A 55 10.96 1.49 -9.44
C ALA A 55 10.96 2.76 -8.58
N PHE A 56 10.17 3.75 -8.96
CA PHE A 56 10.06 5.00 -8.20
C PHE A 56 8.69 5.65 -8.40
N MET A 57 8.32 6.50 -7.45
CA MET A 57 7.18 7.41 -7.55
C MET A 57 7.71 8.83 -7.65
N ASP A 58 7.20 9.63 -8.60
CA ASP A 58 7.58 11.03 -8.83
C ASP A 58 6.33 11.91 -8.76
N ILE A 59 6.20 12.70 -7.72
CA ILE A 59 5.02 13.47 -7.41
C ILE A 59 5.34 14.97 -7.47
N ALA A 60 4.73 15.65 -8.44
CA ALA A 60 4.79 17.10 -8.53
C ALA A 60 3.79 17.75 -7.57
N PRO A 61 4.13 18.85 -6.92
CA PRO A 61 3.19 19.62 -6.10
C PRO A 61 2.30 20.51 -6.98
N ASP A 62 1.09 20.83 -6.50
CA ASP A 62 0.18 21.77 -7.18
C ASP A 62 0.77 23.18 -7.25
N LYS A 63 1.51 23.60 -6.21
CA LYS A 63 2.16 24.91 -6.12
C LYS A 63 3.66 24.72 -5.85
N PRO A 64 4.48 24.61 -6.91
CA PRO A 64 5.91 24.35 -6.78
C PRO A 64 6.68 25.44 -6.04
N ASN A 65 7.54 25.04 -5.10
CA ASN A 65 8.54 25.93 -4.46
C ASN A 65 9.93 25.85 -5.14
N GLY A 66 10.06 25.11 -6.25
CA GLY A 66 11.31 24.95 -6.99
C GLY A 66 12.29 23.94 -6.40
N ARG A 67 11.91 23.23 -5.33
CA ARG A 67 12.77 22.26 -4.64
C ARG A 67 12.27 20.83 -4.81
N THR A 68 13.21 19.89 -4.85
CA THR A 68 12.94 18.45 -4.92
C THR A 68 13.50 17.75 -3.69
N VAL A 69 12.72 16.82 -3.16
CA VAL A 69 13.11 15.90 -2.08
C VAL A 69 13.17 14.49 -2.63
N VAL A 70 14.26 13.77 -2.36
CA VAL A 70 14.39 12.34 -2.66
C VAL A 70 14.26 11.55 -1.37
N LEU A 71 13.37 10.54 -1.35
CA LEU A 71 13.13 9.69 -0.20
C LEU A 71 13.69 8.29 -0.45
N LEU A 72 14.55 7.84 0.45
CA LEU A 72 15.15 6.52 0.47
C LEU A 72 14.59 5.74 1.64
N HIS A 73 14.10 4.53 1.39
CA HIS A 73 13.55 3.67 2.45
C HIS A 73 14.67 2.95 3.23
N GLY A 74 14.33 2.44 4.42
CA GLY A 74 15.20 1.56 5.19
C GLY A 74 15.18 0.12 4.67
N LYS A 75 16.10 -0.72 5.17
CA LYS A 75 16.35 -2.10 4.72
C LYS A 75 15.12 -2.99 4.60
N ASN A 76 14.11 -2.83 5.44
CA ASN A 76 12.93 -3.71 5.47
C ASN A 76 11.67 -3.00 4.98
N PHE A 77 11.81 -1.93 4.20
CA PHE A 77 10.71 -1.09 3.75
C PHE A 77 10.73 -0.91 2.23
N CYS A 78 9.69 -0.30 1.72
CA CYS A 78 9.51 0.10 0.33
C CYS A 78 9.21 1.59 0.23
N ALA A 79 9.33 2.16 -0.96
CA ALA A 79 8.91 3.54 -1.23
C ALA A 79 7.44 3.79 -0.86
N ALA A 80 6.58 2.77 -0.95
CA ALA A 80 5.16 2.85 -0.56
C ALA A 80 4.94 3.31 0.89
N THR A 81 5.90 3.07 1.80
CA THR A 81 5.79 3.50 3.21
C THR A 81 5.86 5.01 3.41
N TRP A 82 6.27 5.76 2.39
CA TRP A 82 6.41 7.21 2.44
C TRP A 82 5.12 7.99 2.13
N GLU A 83 3.97 7.35 1.97
CA GLU A 83 2.72 7.99 1.54
C GLU A 83 2.40 9.28 2.30
N ALA A 84 2.38 9.23 3.64
CA ALA A 84 2.07 10.39 4.48
C ALA A 84 3.14 11.49 4.34
N THR A 85 4.42 11.12 4.24
CA THR A 85 5.53 12.06 4.06
C THR A 85 5.47 12.73 2.69
N ILE A 86 5.19 11.97 1.63
CA ILE A 86 5.02 12.49 0.27
C ILE A 86 3.88 13.50 0.26
N THR A 87 2.72 13.15 0.82
CA THR A 87 1.55 14.03 0.90
C THR A 87 1.87 15.34 1.62
N ALA A 88 2.56 15.29 2.74
CA ALA A 88 2.95 16.47 3.49
C ALA A 88 3.94 17.37 2.74
N LEU A 89 4.96 16.78 2.10
CA LEU A 89 5.97 17.51 1.34
C LEU A 89 5.40 18.14 0.06
N THR A 90 4.56 17.42 -0.69
CA THR A 90 3.90 17.98 -1.88
C THR A 90 2.93 19.09 -1.50
N GLY A 91 2.21 18.96 -0.39
CA GLY A 91 1.39 20.03 0.17
C GLY A 91 2.19 21.30 0.54
N ALA A 92 3.48 21.15 0.89
CA ALA A 92 4.43 22.25 1.15
C ALA A 92 5.16 22.77 -0.10
N GLY A 93 4.81 22.25 -1.29
CA GLY A 93 5.32 22.72 -2.58
C GLY A 93 6.57 22.00 -3.08
N TYR A 94 7.02 20.94 -2.43
CA TYR A 94 8.16 20.15 -2.90
C TYR A 94 7.73 19.13 -3.96
N ARG A 95 8.52 18.97 -5.03
CA ARG A 95 8.50 17.76 -5.84
C ARG A 95 9.12 16.63 -5.01
N VAL A 96 8.49 15.46 -4.99
CA VAL A 96 8.99 14.33 -4.22
C VAL A 96 9.25 13.14 -5.13
N VAL A 97 10.46 12.59 -5.04
CA VAL A 97 10.83 11.33 -5.70
C VAL A 97 11.11 10.31 -4.61
N ALA A 98 10.28 9.26 -4.54
CA ALA A 98 10.45 8.14 -3.61
C ALA A 98 10.76 6.88 -4.42
N LEU A 99 11.88 6.24 -4.16
CA LEU A 99 12.34 5.11 -4.95
C LEU A 99 12.46 3.84 -4.11
N ASP A 100 12.22 2.70 -4.72
CA ASP A 100 12.66 1.40 -4.23
C ASP A 100 14.13 1.23 -4.60
N GLN A 101 14.99 1.06 -3.61
CA GLN A 101 16.40 0.83 -3.88
C GLN A 101 16.59 -0.51 -4.59
N VAL A 102 17.62 -0.62 -5.45
CA VAL A 102 17.92 -1.86 -6.18
C VAL A 102 18.01 -3.05 -5.23
N GLY A 103 17.36 -4.15 -5.59
CA GLY A 103 17.25 -5.35 -4.75
C GLY A 103 16.11 -5.31 -3.73
N PHE A 104 15.25 -4.29 -3.77
CA PHE A 104 14.12 -4.16 -2.86
C PHE A 104 12.81 -3.93 -3.61
N CYS A 105 11.75 -4.53 -3.10
CA CYS A 105 10.35 -4.28 -3.46
C CYS A 105 10.09 -4.42 -4.97
N LYS A 106 9.72 -3.33 -5.66
CA LYS A 106 9.45 -3.37 -7.11
C LYS A 106 10.71 -3.15 -7.98
N SER A 107 11.88 -2.95 -7.38
CA SER A 107 13.17 -2.83 -8.11
C SER A 107 13.89 -4.16 -8.23
N THR A 108 14.59 -4.38 -9.36
CA THR A 108 15.42 -5.59 -9.58
C THR A 108 16.81 -5.45 -8.98
#